data_472521bbd219e3bd30b2aff8b7ac021f
#
_entry.id   472521bbd219e3bd30b2aff8b7ac021f
#
_cell.length_a   1.000
_cell.length_b   1.000
_cell.length_c   1.000
_cell.angle_alpha   90.00
_cell.angle_beta   90.00
_cell.angle_gamma   90.00
#
_symmetry.space_group_name_H-M   'P 1'
#
loop_
_entity.id
_entity.type
_entity.pdbx_description
1 polymer ?
#
loop_
_entity_poly.entity_id
_entity_poly.type
_entity_poly.pdbx_seq_one_letter_code
_entity_poly.pdbx_strand_id
1 'polypeptide(L)'
;SHLSQVWAQVMAHHFEVANVCCYSGGTEATALFPKVAETLATQGFQVMPLSYESNPVYAIKYDANEAAIICFSKTYDHPFNPSSHFAAIMTCNSADEACPMVLGAEARFPVKYDDPKAFDGTELQTAKYAERSLEIAQEMWWVFSRV
;
A
#
# COMPACT_ATOMS: atom_id res chain seq x y z
N SER A 1 -0.09 1.46 4.67
CA SER A 1 0.69 1.78 3.44
C SER A 1 0.59 0.71 2.36
N HIS A 2 0.45 -0.58 2.71
CA HIS A 2 0.34 -1.66 1.71
C HIS A 2 -0.93 -1.54 0.87
N LEU A 3 -2.06 -1.19 1.47
CA LEU A 3 -3.30 -0.93 0.72
C LEU A 3 -3.11 0.21 -0.27
N SER A 4 -2.42 1.25 0.13
CA SER A 4 -2.12 2.41 -0.75
C SER A 4 -1.24 2.01 -1.92
N GLN A 5 -0.21 1.20 -1.68
CA GLN A 5 0.65 0.67 -2.75
C GLN A 5 -0.15 -0.10 -3.78
N VAL A 6 -0.99 -1.02 -3.33
CA VAL A 6 -1.78 -1.90 -4.20
C VAL A 6 -2.77 -1.08 -5.02
N TRP A 7 -3.56 -0.23 -4.38
CA TRP A 7 -4.55 0.57 -5.09
C TRP A 7 -3.93 1.63 -6.01
N ALA A 8 -2.79 2.19 -5.64
CA ALA A 8 -2.06 3.10 -6.53
C ALA A 8 -1.64 2.40 -7.82
N GLN A 9 -1.10 1.18 -7.72
CA GLN A 9 -0.70 0.40 -8.90
C GLN A 9 -1.90 0.03 -9.77
N VAL A 10 -3.00 -0.38 -9.16
CA VAL A 10 -4.25 -0.69 -9.86
C VAL A 10 -4.77 0.52 -10.61
N MET A 11 -4.78 1.69 -9.98
CA MET A 11 -5.30 2.91 -10.60
C MET A 11 -4.37 3.46 -11.68
N ALA A 12 -3.06 3.32 -11.53
CA ALA A 12 -2.11 3.64 -12.60
C ALA A 12 -2.42 2.80 -13.85
N HIS A 13 -2.69 1.51 -13.67
CA HIS A 13 -3.07 0.62 -14.76
C HIS A 13 -4.44 1.02 -15.35
N HIS A 14 -5.44 1.27 -14.52
CA HIS A 14 -6.78 1.65 -14.94
C HIS A 14 -6.80 2.90 -15.81
N PHE A 15 -6.01 3.90 -15.46
CA PHE A 15 -5.89 5.15 -16.22
C PHE A 15 -4.78 5.11 -17.28
N GLU A 16 -4.20 3.94 -17.54
CA GLU A 16 -3.17 3.74 -18.57
C GLU A 16 -1.95 4.65 -18.40
N VAL A 17 -1.60 4.94 -17.15
CA VAL A 17 -0.39 5.72 -16.83
C VAL A 17 0.82 4.80 -16.96
N ALA A 18 1.61 5.00 -17.99
CA ALA A 18 2.75 4.15 -18.30
C ALA A 18 3.93 4.40 -17.36
N ASN A 19 4.75 3.36 -17.17
CA ASN A 19 6.03 3.42 -16.45
C ASN A 19 5.91 3.84 -14.97
N VAL A 20 4.82 3.44 -14.32
CA VAL A 20 4.61 3.67 -12.91
C VAL A 20 4.76 2.36 -12.14
N CYS A 21 5.67 2.35 -11.16
CA CYS A 21 5.81 1.27 -10.20
C CYS A 21 5.56 1.82 -8.80
N CYS A 22 4.68 1.17 -8.05
CA CYS A 22 4.28 1.61 -6.72
C CYS A 22 4.92 0.73 -5.65
N TYR A 23 5.46 1.37 -4.61
CA TYR A 23 6.17 0.73 -3.51
C TYR A 23 5.57 1.19 -2.18
N SER A 24 5.87 0.46 -1.13
CA SER A 24 5.52 0.87 0.24
C SER A 24 6.75 0.81 1.14
N GLY A 25 6.71 1.56 2.23
CA GLY A 25 7.76 1.57 3.22
C GLY A 25 7.30 2.25 4.51
N GLY A 26 7.97 1.94 5.58
CA GLY A 26 7.69 2.52 6.89
C GLY A 26 8.97 2.90 7.61
N THR A 27 8.85 3.21 8.88
CA THR A 27 9.98 3.54 9.74
C THR A 27 10.68 2.30 10.29
N GLU A 28 9.99 1.15 10.29
CA GLU A 28 10.52 -0.13 10.74
C GLU A 28 9.96 -1.27 9.89
N ALA A 29 10.69 -2.39 9.85
CA ALA A 29 10.27 -3.60 9.18
C ALA A 29 9.68 -4.56 10.21
N THR A 30 8.42 -4.95 10.03
CA THR A 30 7.73 -5.92 10.89
C THR A 30 7.18 -7.06 10.05
N ALA A 31 5.90 -7.02 9.71
CA ALA A 31 5.28 -7.95 8.78
C ALA A 31 4.02 -7.28 8.19
N LEU A 32 3.69 -7.62 6.96
CA LEU A 32 2.40 -7.25 6.38
C LEU A 32 1.32 -7.94 7.21
N PHE A 33 0.41 -7.14 7.76
CA PHE A 33 -0.65 -7.65 8.64
C PHE A 33 -1.56 -8.60 7.86
N PRO A 34 -1.79 -9.84 8.34
CA PRO A 34 -2.58 -10.84 7.60
C PRO A 34 -3.97 -10.38 7.19
N LYS A 35 -4.60 -9.51 7.97
CA LYS A 35 -5.91 -8.95 7.66
C LYS A 35 -5.92 -8.10 6.40
N VAL A 36 -4.80 -7.45 6.08
CA VAL A 36 -4.64 -6.68 4.83
C VAL A 36 -4.68 -7.63 3.63
N ALA A 37 -3.92 -8.73 3.68
CA ALA A 37 -3.92 -9.74 2.63
C ALA A 37 -5.31 -10.38 2.46
N GLU A 38 -5.95 -10.71 3.54
CA GLU A 38 -7.31 -11.27 3.57
C GLU A 38 -8.34 -10.31 2.96
N THR A 39 -8.26 -9.03 3.32
CA THR A 39 -9.13 -7.99 2.77
C THR A 39 -8.99 -7.87 1.26
N LEU A 40 -7.77 -7.82 0.77
CA LEU A 40 -7.50 -7.76 -0.67
C LEU A 40 -8.02 -9.01 -1.40
N ALA A 41 -7.81 -10.19 -0.84
CA ALA A 41 -8.33 -11.43 -1.42
C ALA A 41 -9.85 -11.41 -1.53
N THR A 42 -10.54 -10.92 -0.48
CA THR A 42 -12.00 -10.77 -0.47
C THR A 42 -12.49 -9.77 -1.53
N GLN A 43 -11.68 -8.77 -1.85
CA GLN A 43 -12.00 -7.75 -2.84
C GLN A 43 -11.60 -8.12 -4.28
N GLY A 44 -11.21 -9.36 -4.51
CA GLY A 44 -10.99 -9.91 -5.85
C GLY A 44 -9.53 -10.01 -6.28
N PHE A 45 -8.58 -9.62 -5.44
CA PHE A 45 -7.16 -9.79 -5.75
C PHE A 45 -6.74 -11.25 -5.55
N GLN A 46 -5.83 -11.72 -6.39
CA GLN A 46 -5.14 -12.98 -6.15
C GLN A 46 -3.92 -12.70 -5.27
N VAL A 47 -3.93 -13.22 -4.06
CA VAL A 47 -2.88 -13.00 -3.07
C VAL A 47 -2.12 -14.29 -2.84
N MET A 48 -0.82 -14.29 -3.10
CA MET A 48 0.04 -15.47 -2.94
C MET A 48 1.25 -15.14 -2.09
N PRO A 49 1.46 -15.86 -0.97
CA PRO A 49 2.73 -15.73 -0.25
C PRO A 49 3.86 -16.39 -1.06
N LEU A 50 4.97 -15.68 -1.19
CA LEU A 50 6.18 -16.18 -1.86
C LEU A 50 7.20 -16.73 -0.86
N SER A 51 7.03 -16.42 0.41
CA SER A 51 7.87 -16.92 1.51
C SER A 51 7.02 -17.14 2.74
N TYR A 52 7.52 -17.95 3.68
CA TYR A 52 6.83 -18.32 4.91
C TYR A 52 7.61 -17.94 6.17
N GLU A 53 8.50 -16.96 6.04
CA GLU A 53 9.28 -16.41 7.14
C GLU A 53 8.42 -15.48 8.01
N SER A 54 9.03 -14.92 9.07
CA SER A 54 8.33 -14.01 9.99
C SER A 54 7.86 -12.71 9.31
N ASN A 55 8.51 -12.31 8.22
CA ASN A 55 8.10 -11.19 7.38
C ASN A 55 7.93 -11.68 5.94
N PRO A 56 6.81 -12.33 5.62
CA PRO A 56 6.62 -12.95 4.32
C PRO A 56 6.47 -11.92 3.20
N VAL A 57 6.98 -12.29 2.03
CA VAL A 57 6.78 -11.54 0.79
C VAL A 57 5.52 -12.06 0.11
N TYR A 58 4.66 -11.14 -0.31
CA TYR A 58 3.43 -11.47 -1.04
C TYR A 58 3.50 -10.99 -2.48
N ALA A 59 2.98 -11.82 -3.39
CA ALA A 59 2.67 -11.43 -4.74
C ALA A 59 1.16 -11.19 -4.84
N ILE A 60 0.76 -10.00 -5.26
CA ILE A 60 -0.64 -9.61 -5.35
C ILE A 60 -0.94 -9.26 -6.81
N LYS A 61 -1.85 -10.01 -7.42
CA LYS A 61 -2.27 -9.79 -8.81
C LYS A 61 -3.67 -9.20 -8.88
N TYR A 62 -3.81 -8.17 -9.69
CA TYR A 62 -5.08 -7.53 -10.01
C TYR A 62 -5.57 -7.85 -11.42
N ASP A 63 -4.71 -8.39 -12.27
CA ASP A 63 -5.03 -8.77 -13.64
C ASP A 63 -4.16 -9.95 -14.06
N ALA A 64 -4.72 -10.91 -14.80
CA ALA A 64 -4.01 -12.11 -15.23
C ALA A 64 -2.84 -11.80 -16.18
N ASN A 65 -2.92 -10.70 -16.90
CA ASN A 65 -1.93 -10.28 -17.90
C ASN A 65 -0.92 -9.26 -17.39
N GLU A 66 -1.05 -8.82 -16.15
CA GLU A 66 -0.15 -7.85 -15.53
C GLU A 66 0.76 -8.51 -14.50
N ALA A 67 1.93 -7.90 -14.30
CA ALA A 67 2.88 -8.36 -13.29
C ALA A 67 2.29 -8.23 -11.88
N ALA A 68 2.67 -9.16 -11.00
CA ALA A 68 2.27 -9.11 -9.61
C ALA A 68 2.89 -7.89 -8.90
N ILE A 69 2.12 -7.31 -7.98
CA ILE A 69 2.61 -6.30 -7.05
C ILE A 69 3.32 -7.04 -5.92
N ILE A 70 4.57 -6.71 -5.64
CA ILE A 70 5.34 -7.32 -4.56
C ILE A 70 5.18 -6.50 -3.29
N CYS A 71 4.61 -7.10 -2.26
CA CYS A 71 4.30 -6.47 -0.99
C CYS A 71 4.97 -7.22 0.16
N PHE A 72 5.73 -6.50 0.96
CA PHE A 72 6.28 -6.98 2.23
C PHE A 72 6.64 -5.79 3.11
N SER A 73 6.68 -6.00 4.42
CA SER A 73 7.05 -4.93 5.35
C SER A 73 8.54 -4.62 5.22
N LYS A 74 8.85 -3.34 5.04
CA LYS A 74 10.22 -2.85 4.90
C LYS A 74 10.30 -1.38 5.26
N THR A 75 11.50 -0.94 5.57
CA THR A 75 11.76 0.49 5.73
C THR A 75 11.68 1.20 4.37
N TYR A 76 11.37 2.50 4.39
CA TYR A 76 11.23 3.28 3.16
C TYR A 76 12.52 3.34 2.33
N ASP A 77 13.68 3.20 2.97
CA ASP A 77 15.01 3.22 2.34
C ASP A 77 15.55 1.82 1.99
N HIS A 78 14.71 0.78 2.11
CA HIS A 78 15.11 -0.59 1.75
C HIS A 78 15.58 -0.65 0.30
N PRO A 79 16.62 -1.45 -0.03
CA PRO A 79 17.16 -1.56 -1.40
C PRO A 79 16.15 -1.96 -2.48
N PHE A 80 15.05 -2.60 -2.11
CA PHE A 80 13.97 -2.93 -3.04
C PHE A 80 13.23 -1.68 -3.54
N ASN A 81 13.20 -0.62 -2.74
CA ASN A 81 12.52 0.63 -3.08
C ASN A 81 13.44 1.56 -3.89
N PRO A 82 12.88 2.44 -4.72
CA PRO A 82 13.68 3.42 -5.46
C PRO A 82 14.34 4.40 -4.50
N SER A 83 15.57 4.82 -4.85
CA SER A 83 16.34 5.81 -4.09
C SER A 83 16.26 7.22 -4.70
N SER A 84 15.72 7.34 -5.92
CA SER A 84 15.58 8.60 -6.66
C SER A 84 14.44 8.47 -7.68
N HIS A 85 14.05 9.59 -8.27
CA HIS A 85 13.01 9.66 -9.31
C HIS A 85 11.67 9.06 -8.85
N PHE A 86 11.23 9.45 -7.66
CA PHE A 86 9.94 9.01 -7.12
C PHE A 86 9.23 10.13 -6.35
N ALA A 87 7.92 10.02 -6.26
CA ALA A 87 7.10 10.83 -5.38
C ALA A 87 6.71 10.00 -4.15
N ALA A 88 6.71 10.63 -2.99
CA ALA A 88 6.31 9.99 -1.74
C ALA A 88 4.88 10.41 -1.38
N ILE A 89 3.98 9.42 -1.26
CA ILE A 89 2.65 9.63 -0.71
C ILE A 89 2.73 9.31 0.79
N MET A 90 2.53 10.35 1.60
CA MET A 90 2.67 10.26 3.05
C MET A 90 1.32 9.92 3.67
N THR A 91 1.21 8.70 4.19
CA THR A 91 -0.05 8.18 4.77
C THR A 91 -0.09 8.27 6.29
N CYS A 92 0.83 9.02 6.90
CA CYS A 92 0.87 9.23 8.35
C CYS A 92 -0.42 9.87 8.84
N ASN A 93 -0.96 9.34 9.91
CA ASN A 93 -2.34 9.56 10.30
C ASN A 93 -2.53 10.59 11.41
N SER A 94 -1.56 10.78 12.28
CA SER A 94 -1.72 11.65 13.43
C SER A 94 -0.61 12.69 13.53
N ALA A 95 -0.91 13.79 14.21
CA ALA A 95 0.09 14.79 14.58
C ALA A 95 1.17 14.23 15.50
N ASP A 96 0.89 13.08 16.14
CA ASP A 96 1.80 12.42 17.07
C ASP A 96 2.73 11.42 16.36
N GLU A 97 2.42 11.03 15.13
CA GLU A 97 3.32 10.21 14.33
C GLU A 97 4.23 11.11 13.51
N ALA A 98 5.50 11.13 13.87
CA ALA A 98 6.51 11.80 13.06
C ALA A 98 6.58 11.13 11.69
N CYS A 99 6.05 11.77 10.66
CA CYS A 99 6.27 11.33 9.30
C CYS A 99 7.76 11.42 8.98
N PRO A 100 8.39 10.33 8.53
CA PRO A 100 9.82 10.35 8.21
C PRO A 100 10.10 11.32 7.05
N MET A 101 11.28 11.89 7.07
CA MET A 101 11.79 12.57 5.89
C MET A 101 12.25 11.49 4.91
N VAL A 102 11.54 11.37 3.78
CA VAL A 102 11.87 10.38 2.76
C VAL A 102 12.89 10.99 1.81
N LEU A 103 14.16 10.67 2.02
CA LEU A 103 15.25 11.18 1.21
C LEU A 103 15.16 10.65 -0.23
N GLY A 104 15.46 11.51 -1.19
CA GLY A 104 15.43 11.17 -2.61
C GLY A 104 14.09 11.40 -3.30
N ALA A 105 13.02 11.67 -2.56
CA ALA A 105 11.73 11.99 -3.14
C ALA A 105 11.76 13.36 -3.82
N GLU A 106 11.27 13.42 -5.06
CA GLU A 106 11.15 14.68 -5.81
C GLU A 106 9.98 15.53 -5.31
N ALA A 107 8.95 14.87 -4.79
CA ALA A 107 7.77 15.53 -4.23
C ALA A 107 7.16 14.67 -3.13
N ARG A 108 6.46 15.30 -2.19
CA ARG A 108 5.75 14.65 -1.09
C ARG A 108 4.31 15.13 -1.07
N PHE A 109 3.39 14.18 -0.99
CA PHE A 109 1.96 14.48 -0.97
C PHE A 109 1.31 13.81 0.25
N PRO A 110 0.66 14.56 1.13
CA PRO A 110 -0.08 13.95 2.23
C PRO A 110 -1.41 13.37 1.70
N VAL A 111 -1.62 12.08 1.95
CA VAL A 111 -2.91 11.40 1.73
C VAL A 111 -3.23 10.68 3.02
N LYS A 112 -4.01 11.32 3.87
CA LYS A 112 -4.30 10.86 5.22
C LYS A 112 -5.63 10.13 5.29
N TYR A 113 -5.67 9.04 6.04
CA TYR A 113 -6.90 8.31 6.38
C TYR A 113 -6.71 7.64 7.73
N ASP A 114 -7.81 7.31 8.40
CA ASP A 114 -7.77 6.64 9.70
C ASP A 114 -7.29 5.19 9.55
N ASP A 115 -6.34 4.81 10.40
CA ASP A 115 -5.83 3.45 10.41
C ASP A 115 -6.88 2.51 11.01
N PRO A 116 -7.30 1.45 10.31
CA PRO A 116 -8.30 0.52 10.82
C PRO A 116 -7.80 -0.37 11.96
N LYS A 117 -6.50 -0.30 12.31
CA LYS A 117 -5.91 -1.10 13.40
C LYS A 117 -6.60 -0.87 14.75
N ALA A 118 -7.26 0.27 14.94
CA ALA A 118 -8.03 0.56 16.15
C ALA A 118 -9.16 -0.47 16.39
N PHE A 119 -9.58 -1.17 15.35
CA PHE A 119 -10.64 -2.20 15.42
C PHE A 119 -10.09 -3.63 15.46
N ASP A 120 -8.77 -3.80 15.56
CA ASP A 120 -8.14 -5.11 15.63
C ASP A 120 -8.66 -5.90 16.83
N GLY A 121 -8.99 -7.19 16.59
CA GLY A 121 -9.57 -8.05 17.60
C GLY A 121 -11.04 -7.80 17.94
N THR A 122 -11.71 -6.88 17.25
CA THR A 122 -13.13 -6.59 17.45
C THR A 122 -13.97 -7.22 16.33
N GLU A 123 -15.30 -7.29 16.55
CA GLU A 123 -16.25 -7.76 15.53
C GLU A 123 -16.29 -6.87 14.29
N LEU A 124 -15.86 -5.62 14.42
CA LEU A 124 -15.86 -4.64 13.33
C LEU A 124 -14.59 -4.69 12.48
N GLN A 125 -13.60 -5.48 12.85
CA GLN A 125 -12.30 -5.51 12.15
C GLN A 125 -12.44 -5.75 10.65
N THR A 126 -13.12 -6.81 10.25
CA THR A 126 -13.29 -7.16 8.83
C THR A 126 -13.98 -6.04 8.04
N ALA A 127 -15.06 -5.49 8.57
CA ALA A 127 -15.79 -4.40 7.91
C ALA A 127 -14.96 -3.13 7.81
N LYS A 128 -14.20 -2.78 8.85
CA LYS A 128 -13.37 -1.57 8.88
C LYS A 128 -12.17 -1.66 7.94
N TYR A 129 -11.54 -2.81 7.82
CA TYR A 129 -10.46 -3.00 6.84
C TYR A 129 -10.99 -2.93 5.41
N ALA A 130 -12.16 -3.52 5.13
CA ALA A 130 -12.80 -3.44 3.82
C ALA A 130 -13.19 -1.99 3.48
N GLU A 131 -13.80 -1.28 4.42
CA GLU A 131 -14.17 0.13 4.27
C GLU A 131 -12.94 1.00 3.97
N ARG A 132 -11.86 0.83 4.74
CA ARG A 132 -10.65 1.60 4.55
C ARG A 132 -9.99 1.30 3.22
N SER A 133 -9.95 0.04 2.81
CA SER A 133 -9.44 -0.36 1.52
C SER A 133 -10.17 0.38 0.38
N LEU A 134 -11.49 0.44 0.42
CA LEU A 134 -12.28 1.12 -0.60
C LEU A 134 -12.11 2.64 -0.57
N GLU A 135 -11.93 3.24 0.59
CA GLU A 135 -11.61 4.68 0.70
C GLU A 135 -10.26 4.99 0.05
N ILE A 136 -9.26 4.15 0.30
CA ILE A 136 -7.94 4.31 -0.33
C ILE A 136 -8.04 4.12 -1.83
N ALA A 137 -8.82 3.15 -2.29
CA ALA A 137 -9.07 2.94 -3.72
C ALA A 137 -9.67 4.19 -4.36
N GLN A 138 -10.64 4.82 -3.71
CA GLN A 138 -11.27 6.05 -4.18
C GLN A 138 -10.30 7.22 -4.22
N GLU A 139 -9.45 7.37 -3.21
CA GLU A 139 -8.40 8.39 -3.18
C GLU A 139 -7.41 8.20 -4.33
N MET A 140 -6.93 6.98 -4.55
CA MET A 140 -6.00 6.68 -5.62
C MET A 140 -6.64 6.83 -7.01
N TRP A 141 -7.92 6.50 -7.14
CA TRP A 141 -8.69 6.78 -8.35
C TRP A 141 -8.67 8.28 -8.66
N TRP A 142 -8.93 9.10 -7.65
CA TRP A 142 -8.93 10.56 -7.80
C TRP A 142 -7.53 11.07 -8.20
N VAL A 143 -6.49 10.60 -7.54
CA VAL A 143 -5.10 11.00 -7.81
C VAL A 143 -4.73 10.68 -9.26
N PHE A 144 -4.90 9.42 -9.68
CA PHE A 144 -4.49 8.99 -11.02
C PHE A 144 -5.40 9.50 -12.15
N SER A 145 -6.63 9.87 -11.85
CA SER A 145 -7.52 10.50 -12.83
C SER A 145 -7.03 11.87 -13.29
N ARG A 146 -6.09 12.45 -12.55
CA ARG A 146 -5.55 13.79 -12.82
C ARG A 146 -4.10 13.78 -13.35
N VAL A 147 -3.55 12.63 -13.53
CA VAL A 147 -2.20 12.48 -14.06
C VAL A 147 -2.20 12.55 -15.60
#